data_b31883c3911659a77b3e2ce557274da6
#
_entry.id   b31883c3911659a77b3e2ce557274da6
#
_cell.length_a   1.000
_cell.length_b   1.000
_cell.length_c   1.000
_cell.angle_alpha   90.00
_cell.angle_beta   90.00
_cell.angle_gamma   90.00
#
_symmetry.space_group_name_H-M   'P 1'
#
loop_
_entity.id
_entity.type
_entity.pdbx_description
1 polymer ?
#
loop_
_entity_poly.entity_id
_entity_poly.type
_entity_poly.pdbx_seq_one_letter_code
_entity_poly.pdbx_strand_id
1 'polypeptide(L)'
;MSEIEIEPKNLLKTVLVGGLGAILIITFFMSWTDVDPGEEGFIYRPYTGGIDQDNVYSEGTVFIAPWNEMITYNILQQSRNYSSKVMEKNGMEIGIDVTINYNPMQNNCSKLHLKHGKAFENSFIDAKVRGVIKDVIGR
;
A
#
# COMPACT_ATOMS: atom_id res chain seq x y z
N MET A 1 -19.63 40.69 40.25
CA MET A 1 -18.68 39.72 39.67
C MET A 1 -18.86 38.46 40.47
N SER A 2 -19.55 37.47 39.92
CA SER A 2 -19.74 36.18 40.56
C SER A 2 -18.49 35.37 40.35
N GLU A 3 -17.69 35.19 41.38
CA GLU A 3 -16.58 34.24 41.39
C GLU A 3 -17.17 32.84 41.18
N ILE A 4 -16.82 32.20 40.09
CA ILE A 4 -17.17 30.81 39.83
C ILE A 4 -16.20 29.97 40.69
N GLU A 5 -16.65 29.59 41.88
CA GLU A 5 -15.97 28.62 42.73
C GLU A 5 -16.04 27.25 42.04
N ILE A 6 -14.99 26.91 41.31
CA ILE A 6 -14.88 25.61 40.65
C ILE A 6 -14.38 24.61 41.68
N GLU A 7 -15.29 23.80 42.25
CA GLU A 7 -14.93 22.67 43.12
C GLU A 7 -13.92 21.74 42.41
N PRO A 8 -12.81 21.36 43.05
CA PRO A 8 -11.76 20.54 42.42
C PRO A 8 -12.27 19.20 41.88
N LYS A 9 -13.33 18.63 42.47
CA LYS A 9 -14.00 17.41 42.01
C LYS A 9 -14.71 17.62 40.63
N ASN A 10 -15.27 18.78 40.40
CA ASN A 10 -15.97 19.10 39.16
C ASN A 10 -14.97 19.44 38.05
N LEU A 11 -13.87 20.09 38.41
CA LEU A 11 -12.73 20.34 37.51
C LEU A 11 -12.17 19.03 36.94
N LEU A 12 -11.91 18.04 37.79
CA LEU A 12 -11.38 16.73 37.35
C LEU A 12 -12.36 16.01 36.41
N LYS A 13 -13.67 16.03 36.68
CA LYS A 13 -14.70 15.47 35.80
C LYS A 13 -14.78 16.20 34.47
N THR A 14 -14.74 17.54 34.48
CA THR A 14 -14.80 18.34 33.25
C THR A 14 -13.57 18.10 32.37
N VAL A 15 -12.39 18.01 32.95
CA VAL A 15 -11.14 17.70 32.22
C VAL A 15 -11.18 16.27 31.67
N LEU A 16 -11.67 15.29 32.43
CA LEU A 16 -11.82 13.91 31.97
C LEU A 16 -12.82 13.80 30.81
N VAL A 17 -13.99 14.40 30.95
CA VAL A 17 -15.02 14.35 29.89
C VAL A 17 -14.57 15.13 28.66
N GLY A 18 -13.97 16.31 28.84
CA GLY A 18 -13.43 17.11 27.74
C GLY A 18 -12.27 16.41 27.04
N GLY A 19 -11.35 15.78 27.78
CA GLY A 19 -10.25 14.99 27.25
C GLY A 19 -10.74 13.76 26.46
N LEU A 20 -11.71 13.03 27.02
CA LEU A 20 -12.31 11.89 26.33
C LEU A 20 -13.03 12.31 25.03
N GLY A 21 -13.76 13.41 25.07
CA GLY A 21 -14.42 14.00 23.89
C GLY A 21 -13.42 14.42 22.81
N ALA A 22 -12.33 15.06 23.21
CA ALA A 22 -11.27 15.45 22.27
C ALA A 22 -10.60 14.21 21.61
N ILE A 23 -10.32 13.17 22.37
CA ILE A 23 -9.77 11.91 21.84
C ILE A 23 -10.73 11.30 20.81
N LEU A 24 -12.02 11.23 21.10
CA LEU A 24 -13.02 10.70 20.18
C LEU A 24 -13.11 11.51 18.88
N ILE A 25 -13.04 12.81 18.96
CA ILE A 25 -13.05 13.69 17.78
C ILE A 25 -11.79 13.45 16.95
N ILE A 26 -10.62 13.41 17.57
CA ILE A 26 -9.35 13.18 16.87
C ILE A 26 -9.36 11.81 16.19
N THR A 27 -9.79 10.75 16.87
CA THR A 27 -9.87 9.41 16.29
C THR A 27 -10.86 9.35 15.13
N PHE A 28 -11.97 10.06 15.20
CA PHE A 28 -12.95 10.15 14.12
C PHE A 28 -12.34 10.79 12.86
N PHE A 29 -11.62 11.90 13.01
CA PHE A 29 -10.96 12.57 11.87
C PHE A 29 -9.79 11.76 11.29
N MET A 30 -9.11 10.97 12.09
CA MET A 30 -8.01 10.11 11.63
C MET A 30 -8.50 8.82 10.94
N SER A 31 -9.78 8.53 10.95
CA SER A 31 -10.38 7.31 10.37
C SER A 31 -10.65 7.39 8.87
N TRP A 32 -10.39 8.52 8.23
CA TRP A 32 -10.67 8.73 6.81
C TRP A 32 -9.40 8.52 5.99
N THR A 33 -9.50 7.67 4.99
CA THR A 33 -8.41 7.38 4.06
C THR A 33 -8.95 7.38 2.64
N ASP A 34 -8.24 8.04 1.74
CA ASP A 34 -8.60 8.10 0.34
C ASP A 34 -7.78 7.10 -0.46
N VAL A 35 -8.42 6.44 -1.42
CA VAL A 35 -7.80 5.59 -2.43
C VAL A 35 -7.85 6.37 -3.74
N ASP A 36 -6.69 6.63 -4.32
CA ASP A 36 -6.57 7.43 -5.52
C ASP A 36 -7.17 6.74 -6.75
N PRO A 37 -7.65 7.52 -7.74
CA PRO A 37 -8.12 6.97 -9.01
C PRO A 37 -7.04 6.13 -9.71
N GLY A 38 -7.39 4.90 -10.09
CA GLY A 38 -6.44 3.96 -10.69
C GLY A 38 -5.61 3.18 -9.68
N GLU A 39 -5.93 3.31 -8.39
CA GLU A 39 -5.39 2.46 -7.33
C GLU A 39 -6.44 1.51 -6.77
N GLU A 40 -5.97 0.45 -6.18
CA GLU A 40 -6.75 -0.54 -5.46
C GLU A 40 -6.10 -0.78 -4.10
N GLY A 41 -6.89 -0.68 -3.04
CA GLY A 41 -6.43 -0.80 -1.67
C GLY A 41 -7.02 -1.99 -0.94
N PHE A 42 -6.30 -2.48 0.06
CA PHE A 42 -6.79 -3.44 1.04
C PHE A 42 -6.32 -3.04 2.44
N ILE A 43 -7.06 -3.48 3.46
CA ILE A 43 -6.79 -3.10 4.84
C ILE A 43 -5.81 -4.10 5.47
N TYR A 44 -4.76 -3.57 6.07
CA TYR A 44 -3.90 -4.29 7.00
C TYR A 44 -4.36 -4.02 8.43
N ARG A 45 -4.69 -5.09 9.17
CA ARG A 45 -5.17 -5.05 10.55
C ARG A 45 -4.11 -5.61 11.49
N PRO A 46 -3.23 -4.79 12.08
CA PRO A 46 -2.12 -5.27 12.91
C PRO A 46 -2.57 -6.06 14.15
N TYR A 47 -3.74 -5.74 14.69
CA TYR A 47 -4.25 -6.37 15.92
C TYR A 47 -5.27 -7.50 15.70
N THR A 48 -5.87 -7.59 14.51
CA THR A 48 -6.99 -8.52 14.25
C THR A 48 -6.91 -9.14 12.87
N GLY A 49 -6.03 -10.13 12.67
CA GLY A 49 -6.07 -10.98 11.48
C GLY A 49 -5.14 -10.59 10.32
N GLY A 50 -4.36 -9.51 10.42
CA GLY A 50 -3.39 -9.16 9.39
C GLY A 50 -4.03 -8.57 8.11
N ILE A 51 -3.66 -9.08 6.95
CA ILE A 51 -4.14 -8.59 5.65
C ILE A 51 -5.54 -9.14 5.36
N ASP A 52 -6.48 -8.23 5.11
CA ASP A 52 -7.81 -8.57 4.62
C ASP A 52 -7.72 -8.95 3.13
N GLN A 53 -7.96 -10.24 2.83
CA GLN A 53 -7.84 -10.76 1.47
C GLN A 53 -9.15 -10.71 0.69
N ASP A 54 -10.25 -10.63 1.40
CA ASP A 54 -11.59 -10.75 0.82
C ASP A 54 -12.19 -9.39 0.44
N ASN A 55 -11.75 -8.33 1.15
CA ASN A 55 -12.24 -6.98 0.91
C ASN A 55 -11.17 -6.14 0.24
N VAL A 56 -11.45 -5.77 -0.99
CA VAL A 56 -10.65 -4.88 -1.79
C VAL A 56 -11.43 -3.60 -2.04
N TYR A 57 -10.78 -2.48 -1.85
CA TYR A 57 -11.36 -1.15 -1.97
C TYR A 57 -10.83 -0.50 -3.25
N SER A 58 -11.75 -0.11 -4.12
CA SER A 58 -11.45 0.69 -5.30
C SER A 58 -11.33 2.17 -4.93
N GLU A 59 -11.11 3.02 -5.92
CA GLU A 59 -11.04 4.47 -5.78
C GLU A 59 -12.17 5.05 -4.91
N GLY A 60 -11.83 6.02 -4.08
CA GLY A 60 -12.76 6.74 -3.22
C GLY A 60 -12.34 6.81 -1.77
N THR A 61 -13.16 7.48 -0.96
CA THR A 61 -12.93 7.65 0.47
C THR A 61 -13.44 6.45 1.25
N VAL A 62 -12.58 5.83 2.04
CA VAL A 62 -12.88 4.67 2.89
C VAL A 62 -12.71 5.04 4.35
N PHE A 63 -13.68 4.64 5.17
CA PHE A 63 -13.60 4.80 6.61
C PHE A 63 -12.97 3.55 7.23
N ILE A 64 -11.80 3.72 7.84
CA ILE A 64 -11.06 2.66 8.49
C ILE A 64 -10.74 3.02 9.94
N ALA A 65 -10.58 2.03 10.81
CA ALA A 65 -10.16 2.30 12.18
C ALA A 65 -8.74 2.91 12.20
N PRO A 66 -8.45 3.88 13.09
CA PRO A 66 -7.20 4.65 13.06
C PRO A 66 -5.93 3.81 13.34
N TRP A 67 -6.09 2.59 13.84
CA TRP A 67 -5.00 1.63 14.03
C TRP A 67 -4.81 0.66 12.86
N ASN A 68 -5.67 0.72 11.83
CA ASN A 68 -5.53 -0.06 10.61
C ASN A 68 -4.79 0.77 9.57
N GLU A 69 -4.15 0.09 8.64
CA GLU A 69 -3.41 0.71 7.55
C GLU A 69 -4.04 0.33 6.20
N MET A 70 -4.26 1.31 5.33
CA MET A 70 -4.63 1.06 3.95
C MET A 70 -3.35 0.89 3.13
N ILE A 71 -3.24 -0.22 2.42
CA ILE A 71 -2.14 -0.49 1.49
C ILE A 71 -2.70 -0.41 0.08
N THR A 72 -2.22 0.54 -0.71
CA THR A 72 -2.67 0.75 -2.08
C THR A 72 -1.67 0.25 -3.10
N TYR A 73 -2.18 -0.18 -4.26
CA TYR A 73 -1.43 -0.59 -5.44
C TYR A 73 -2.00 0.09 -6.67
N ASN A 74 -1.12 0.65 -7.48
CA ASN A 74 -1.51 1.17 -8.78
C ASN A 74 -1.83 0.02 -9.73
N ILE A 75 -3.08 -0.02 -10.22
CA ILE A 75 -3.61 -1.06 -11.12
C ILE A 75 -3.56 -0.62 -12.59
N LEU A 76 -3.15 0.60 -12.88
CA LEU A 76 -2.97 1.09 -14.23
C LEU A 76 -1.80 0.37 -14.91
N GLN A 77 -1.82 0.40 -16.23
CA GLN A 77 -0.71 -0.13 -17.02
C GLN A 77 0.56 0.68 -16.76
N GLN A 78 1.59 -0.03 -16.34
CA GLN A 78 2.92 0.52 -16.10
C GLN A 78 3.89 -0.01 -17.14
N SER A 79 4.92 0.80 -17.44
CA SER A 79 5.96 0.48 -18.41
C SER A 79 7.33 0.57 -17.75
N ARG A 80 8.17 -0.44 -17.93
CA ARG A 80 9.57 -0.45 -17.49
C ARG A 80 10.51 -0.82 -18.61
N ASN A 81 11.60 -0.09 -18.71
CA ASN A 81 12.68 -0.36 -19.67
C ASN A 81 13.81 -1.10 -18.97
N TYR A 82 14.24 -2.19 -19.59
CA TYR A 82 15.38 -2.98 -19.15
C TYR A 82 16.45 -2.94 -20.22
N SER A 83 17.63 -2.46 -19.86
CA SER A 83 18.82 -2.54 -20.69
C SER A 83 19.74 -3.62 -20.14
N SER A 84 20.10 -4.61 -20.93
CA SER A 84 20.98 -5.70 -20.54
C SER A 84 22.01 -5.97 -21.62
N LYS A 85 23.25 -6.23 -21.19
CA LYS A 85 24.29 -6.75 -22.07
C LYS A 85 24.38 -8.24 -21.89
N VAL A 86 24.24 -8.97 -22.96
CA VAL A 86 24.28 -10.44 -22.98
C VAL A 86 25.38 -10.90 -23.92
N MET A 87 26.12 -11.90 -23.51
CA MET A 87 27.18 -12.50 -24.33
C MET A 87 26.59 -13.64 -25.17
N GLU A 88 26.71 -13.54 -26.47
CA GLU A 88 26.33 -14.59 -27.41
C GLU A 88 27.32 -15.77 -27.37
N LYS A 89 26.91 -16.93 -27.87
CA LYS A 89 27.77 -18.15 -27.97
C LYS A 89 29.10 -17.90 -28.70
N ASN A 90 29.13 -16.93 -29.61
CA ASN A 90 30.33 -16.56 -30.37
C ASN A 90 31.27 -15.60 -29.62
N GLY A 91 30.94 -15.25 -28.35
CA GLY A 91 31.73 -14.35 -27.52
C GLY A 91 31.49 -12.86 -27.80
N MET A 92 30.53 -12.51 -28.65
CA MET A 92 30.14 -11.12 -28.89
C MET A 92 29.19 -10.63 -27.80
N GLU A 93 29.42 -9.39 -27.36
CA GLU A 93 28.56 -8.70 -26.42
C GLU A 93 27.44 -7.97 -27.17
N ILE A 94 26.19 -8.32 -26.91
CA ILE A 94 25.00 -7.69 -27.51
C ILE A 94 24.29 -6.86 -26.45
N GLY A 95 24.06 -5.58 -26.72
CA GLY A 95 23.18 -4.74 -25.92
C GLY A 95 21.74 -4.92 -26.35
N ILE A 96 20.86 -5.14 -25.38
CA ILE A 96 19.44 -5.37 -25.60
C ILE A 96 18.64 -4.44 -24.71
N ASP A 97 17.72 -3.70 -25.34
CA ASP A 97 16.75 -2.88 -24.65
C ASP A 97 15.36 -3.52 -24.78
N VAL A 98 14.75 -3.83 -23.65
CA VAL A 98 13.42 -4.44 -23.57
C VAL A 98 12.49 -3.56 -22.77
N THR A 99 11.37 -3.22 -23.36
CA THR A 99 10.29 -2.51 -22.67
C THR A 99 9.20 -3.51 -22.29
N ILE A 100 8.82 -3.52 -21.03
CA ILE A 100 7.76 -4.39 -20.50
C ILE A 100 6.63 -3.54 -20.00
N ASN A 101 5.44 -3.84 -20.48
CA ASN A 101 4.19 -3.29 -19.98
C ASN A 101 3.51 -4.32 -19.10
N TYR A 102 3.12 -3.93 -17.91
CA TYR A 102 2.41 -4.78 -16.95
C TYR A 102 1.40 -3.99 -16.15
N ASN A 103 0.41 -4.66 -15.60
CA ASN A 103 -0.52 -4.10 -14.63
C ASN A 103 -0.89 -5.19 -13.60
N PRO A 104 -1.03 -4.83 -12.32
CA PRO A 104 -1.61 -5.73 -11.35
C PRO A 104 -3.05 -6.09 -11.71
N MET A 105 -3.45 -7.33 -11.45
CA MET A 105 -4.83 -7.74 -11.67
C MET A 105 -5.73 -7.16 -10.59
N GLN A 106 -6.84 -6.57 -11.00
CA GLN A 106 -7.90 -6.10 -10.10
C GLN A 106 -8.38 -7.23 -9.18
N ASN A 107 -8.76 -6.88 -7.96
CA ASN A 107 -9.20 -7.79 -6.89
C ASN A 107 -8.17 -8.84 -6.44
N ASN A 108 -6.90 -8.71 -6.84
CA ASN A 108 -5.84 -9.62 -6.45
C ASN A 108 -4.63 -8.94 -5.80
N CYS A 109 -4.69 -7.63 -5.53
CA CYS A 109 -3.58 -6.88 -4.95
C CYS A 109 -3.19 -7.37 -3.56
N SER A 110 -4.16 -7.81 -2.73
CA SER A 110 -3.91 -8.42 -1.42
C SER A 110 -3.09 -9.72 -1.53
N LYS A 111 -3.42 -10.59 -2.49
CA LYS A 111 -2.68 -11.85 -2.75
C LYS A 111 -1.30 -11.59 -3.33
N LEU A 112 -1.17 -10.57 -4.18
CA LEU A 112 0.11 -10.12 -4.72
C LEU A 112 1.03 -9.66 -3.59
N HIS A 113 0.51 -8.85 -2.67
CA HIS A 113 1.23 -8.38 -1.51
C HIS A 113 1.70 -9.51 -0.59
N LEU A 114 0.84 -10.48 -0.30
CA LEU A 114 1.19 -11.64 0.53
C LEU A 114 2.30 -12.48 -0.08
N LYS A 115 2.32 -12.60 -1.40
CA LYS A 115 3.28 -13.47 -2.10
C LYS A 115 4.61 -12.78 -2.38
N HIS A 116 4.61 -11.51 -2.71
CA HIS A 116 5.78 -10.78 -3.20
C HIS A 116 6.11 -9.50 -2.44
N GLY A 117 5.21 -9.05 -1.55
CA GLY A 117 5.36 -7.80 -0.80
C GLY A 117 5.17 -6.55 -1.67
N LYS A 118 5.41 -5.40 -1.06
CA LYS A 118 5.26 -4.09 -1.72
C LYS A 118 6.30 -3.87 -2.84
N ALA A 119 7.43 -4.55 -2.77
CA ALA A 119 8.52 -4.46 -3.77
C ALA A 119 8.45 -5.54 -4.87
N PHE A 120 7.24 -6.05 -5.20
CA PHE A 120 7.06 -7.11 -6.19
C PHE A 120 7.69 -6.78 -7.55
N GLU A 121 7.72 -5.52 -7.92
CA GLU A 121 8.31 -5.04 -9.16
C GLU A 121 9.80 -5.35 -9.24
N ASN A 122 10.54 -5.01 -8.20
CA ASN A 122 12.00 -5.20 -8.14
C ASN A 122 12.39 -6.65 -7.84
N SER A 123 11.56 -7.38 -7.13
CA SER A 123 11.88 -8.75 -6.74
C SER A 123 11.39 -9.79 -7.74
N PHE A 124 10.15 -9.67 -8.19
CA PHE A 124 9.51 -10.67 -9.04
C PHE A 124 9.62 -10.33 -10.53
N ILE A 125 9.26 -9.09 -10.92
CA ILE A 125 9.26 -8.70 -12.34
C ILE A 125 10.70 -8.68 -12.87
N ASP A 126 11.61 -8.02 -12.18
CA ASP A 126 13.01 -7.93 -12.60
C ASP A 126 13.69 -9.30 -12.73
N ALA A 127 13.45 -10.18 -11.75
CA ALA A 127 14.02 -11.53 -11.80
C ALA A 127 13.46 -12.35 -12.98
N LYS A 128 12.14 -12.23 -13.22
CA LYS A 128 11.48 -12.94 -14.32
C LYS A 128 11.96 -12.47 -15.68
N VAL A 129 12.07 -11.15 -15.85
CA VAL A 129 12.52 -10.52 -17.09
C VAL A 129 13.95 -10.92 -17.42
N ARG A 130 14.87 -10.81 -16.47
CA ARG A 130 16.27 -11.22 -16.65
C ARG A 130 16.38 -12.70 -17.00
N GLY A 131 15.55 -13.54 -16.38
CA GLY A 131 15.49 -14.97 -16.69
C GLY A 131 15.07 -15.25 -18.13
N VAL A 132 14.01 -14.58 -18.60
CA VAL A 132 13.51 -14.73 -19.98
C VAL A 132 14.51 -14.22 -20.99
N ILE A 133 15.09 -13.03 -20.76
CA ILE A 133 16.13 -12.47 -21.67
C ILE A 133 17.29 -13.46 -21.81
N LYS A 134 17.77 -14.01 -20.69
CA LYS A 134 18.90 -14.96 -20.70
C LYS A 134 18.53 -16.29 -21.40
N ASP A 135 17.31 -16.78 -21.26
CA ASP A 135 16.87 -18.03 -21.89
C ASP A 135 16.69 -17.90 -23.41
N VAL A 136 16.17 -16.75 -23.85
CA VAL A 136 15.94 -16.48 -25.29
C VAL A 136 17.25 -16.27 -26.05
N ILE A 137 18.23 -15.62 -25.44
CA ILE A 137 19.47 -15.22 -26.14
C ILE A 137 20.59 -16.25 -25.91
N GLY A 138 20.57 -16.94 -24.76
CA GLY A 138 21.56 -17.96 -24.43
C GLY A 138 21.35 -19.32 -25.11
N ARG A 139 20.30 -19.43 -25.93
CA ARG A 139 20.08 -20.62 -26.79
C ARG A 139 20.82 -20.47 -28.10
#